data_3bd7373fc706e26466b5ab47565ef88e
#
_entry.id   3bd7373fc706e26466b5ab47565ef88e
#
_cell.length_a   1.000
_cell.length_b   1.000
_cell.length_c   1.000
_cell.angle_alpha   90.00
_cell.angle_beta   90.00
_cell.angle_gamma   90.00
#
_symmetry.space_group_name_H-M   'P 1'
#
loop_
_entity.id
_entity.type
_entity.pdbx_description
1 polymer ?
#
loop_
_entity_poly.entity_id
_entity_poly.type
_entity_poly.pdbx_seq_one_letter_code
_entity_poly.pdbx_strand_id
1 'polypeptide(L)'
;MRDKRVSVRGNLVRDMMQNVMETSLKQPIQSGELRKNPVEPAWICPAGYEYEIVETEQFPMEYLRPEGIFTGRVILQLHGGGYIGPMKNIYRKFAVRYSKLSFGGDVLTIDYRVAPEYPYPAALEDAVYAYKWLIQEKEYEPDHII
;
A
#
# COMPACT_ATOMS: atom_id res chain seq x y z
N MET A 1 26.33 16.00 -15.74
CA MET A 1 27.74 15.54 -15.83
C MET A 1 27.73 14.04 -16.13
N ARG A 2 28.24 13.58 -17.30
CA ARG A 2 28.24 12.16 -17.64
C ARG A 2 29.32 11.42 -16.83
N ASP A 3 28.92 10.39 -16.08
CA ASP A 3 29.87 9.56 -15.34
C ASP A 3 30.68 8.71 -16.34
N LYS A 4 31.97 8.96 -16.40
CA LYS A 4 32.91 8.27 -17.31
C LYS A 4 33.04 6.77 -17.01
N ARG A 5 32.57 6.31 -15.86
CA ARG A 5 32.59 4.90 -15.45
C ARG A 5 31.40 4.10 -15.98
N VAL A 6 30.41 4.76 -16.54
CA VAL A 6 29.20 4.11 -17.08
C VAL A 6 29.34 3.98 -18.60
N SER A 7 28.99 2.82 -19.14
CA SER A 7 29.02 2.58 -20.59
C SER A 7 28.13 3.57 -21.35
N VAL A 8 28.42 3.78 -22.64
CA VAL A 8 27.59 4.65 -23.51
C VAL A 8 26.13 4.20 -23.50
N ARG A 9 25.88 2.89 -23.56
CA ARG A 9 24.52 2.30 -23.43
C ARG A 9 23.88 2.62 -22.07
N GLY A 10 24.65 2.49 -20.98
CA GLY A 10 24.17 2.80 -19.64
C GLY A 10 23.79 4.28 -19.47
N ASN A 11 24.59 5.20 -20.05
CA ASN A 11 24.25 6.60 -20.06
C ASN A 11 22.98 6.89 -20.88
N LEU A 12 22.83 6.25 -22.06
CA LEU A 12 21.63 6.41 -22.89
C LEU A 12 20.36 5.93 -22.18
N VAL A 13 20.42 4.77 -21.52
CA VAL A 13 19.30 4.21 -20.75
C VAL A 13 18.95 5.14 -19.58
N ARG A 14 19.96 5.63 -18.86
CA ARG A 14 19.74 6.59 -17.77
C ARG A 14 19.08 7.87 -18.26
N ASP A 15 19.61 8.49 -19.33
CA ASP A 15 19.10 9.74 -19.89
C ASP A 15 17.64 9.53 -20.40
N MET A 16 17.34 8.36 -20.99
CA MET A 16 16.00 7.99 -21.41
C MET A 16 15.06 7.80 -20.21
N MET A 17 15.51 7.12 -19.16
CA MET A 17 14.71 6.94 -17.93
C MET A 17 14.47 8.29 -17.21
N GLN A 18 15.48 9.16 -17.15
CA GLN A 18 15.31 10.49 -16.58
C GLN A 18 14.27 11.30 -17.36
N ASN A 19 14.31 11.25 -18.69
CA ASN A 19 13.35 11.95 -19.54
C ASN A 19 11.92 11.40 -19.37
N VAL A 20 11.75 10.08 -19.27
CA VAL A 20 10.47 9.43 -18.97
C VAL A 20 9.99 9.83 -17.58
N MET A 21 10.86 9.84 -16.57
CA MET A 21 10.52 10.27 -15.22
C MET A 21 10.07 11.75 -15.17
N GLU A 22 10.77 12.62 -15.86
CA GLU A 22 10.41 14.05 -15.88
C GLU A 22 9.10 14.32 -16.63
N THR A 23 8.90 13.70 -17.78
CA THR A 23 7.72 13.94 -18.62
C THR A 23 6.48 13.16 -18.18
N SER A 24 6.65 11.89 -17.77
CA SER A 24 5.51 10.99 -17.49
C SER A 24 5.12 10.88 -16.02
N LEU A 25 6.01 11.29 -15.09
CA LEU A 25 5.73 11.20 -13.67
C LEU A 25 5.72 12.57 -12.97
N LYS A 26 6.70 13.44 -13.24
CA LYS A 26 6.84 14.69 -12.49
C LYS A 26 5.64 15.62 -12.66
N GLN A 27 5.14 15.79 -13.88
CA GLN A 27 3.96 16.61 -14.13
C GLN A 27 2.67 16.01 -13.54
N PRO A 28 2.36 14.73 -13.77
CA PRO A 28 1.19 14.06 -13.12
C PRO A 28 1.27 14.02 -11.59
N ILE A 29 2.47 13.94 -11.00
CA ILE A 29 2.67 14.04 -9.55
C ILE A 29 2.31 15.46 -9.08
N GLN A 30 2.88 16.48 -9.72
CA GLN A 30 2.68 17.87 -9.33
C GLN A 30 1.25 18.36 -9.54
N SER A 31 0.57 17.87 -10.59
CA SER A 31 -0.83 18.18 -10.87
C SER A 31 -1.83 17.36 -10.07
N GLY A 32 -1.37 16.36 -9.31
CA GLY A 32 -2.24 15.41 -8.61
C GLY A 32 -2.98 14.43 -9.53
N GLU A 33 -2.64 14.38 -10.82
CA GLU A 33 -3.31 13.49 -11.80
C GLU A 33 -3.07 12.01 -11.53
N LEU A 34 -1.93 11.65 -10.94
CA LEU A 34 -1.66 10.27 -10.52
C LEU A 34 -2.64 9.75 -9.45
N ARG A 35 -3.36 10.67 -8.79
CA ARG A 35 -4.34 10.38 -7.76
C ARG A 35 -5.78 10.42 -8.25
N LYS A 36 -6.03 11.00 -9.42
CA LYS A 36 -7.30 10.82 -10.09
C LYS A 36 -7.37 9.36 -10.45
N ASN A 37 -7.94 8.58 -9.50
CA ASN A 37 -8.11 7.15 -9.66
C ASN A 37 -8.71 6.86 -11.04
N PRO A 38 -8.08 6.05 -11.88
CA PRO A 38 -8.86 5.38 -12.89
C PRO A 38 -10.01 4.70 -12.14
N VAL A 39 -11.23 4.85 -12.63
CA VAL A 39 -12.41 4.22 -12.02
C VAL A 39 -12.16 2.72 -12.01
N GLU A 40 -11.61 2.23 -10.90
CA GLU A 40 -11.47 0.80 -10.69
C GLU A 40 -12.86 0.21 -10.43
N PRO A 41 -13.16 -0.99 -10.94
CA PRO A 41 -14.41 -1.65 -10.60
C PRO A 41 -14.47 -1.87 -9.09
N ALA A 42 -15.69 -1.88 -8.55
CA ALA A 42 -15.90 -2.16 -7.14
C ALA A 42 -15.20 -3.48 -6.75
N TRP A 43 -14.51 -3.47 -5.63
CA TRP A 43 -13.90 -4.67 -5.07
C TRP A 43 -15.00 -5.62 -4.59
N ILE A 44 -14.89 -6.88 -5.00
CA ILE A 44 -15.75 -7.95 -4.51
C ILE A 44 -14.88 -8.88 -3.69
N CYS A 45 -15.18 -8.99 -2.40
CA CYS A 45 -14.48 -9.92 -1.51
C CYS A 45 -14.75 -11.36 -1.97
N PRO A 46 -13.71 -12.20 -2.14
CA PRO A 46 -13.90 -13.60 -2.50
C PRO A 46 -14.65 -14.36 -1.39
N ALA A 47 -15.40 -15.39 -1.77
CA ALA A 47 -16.02 -16.31 -0.82
C ALA A 47 -14.98 -16.93 0.13
N GLY A 48 -15.39 -17.15 1.39
CA GLY A 48 -14.51 -17.69 2.44
C GLY A 48 -13.70 -16.61 3.16
N TYR A 49 -14.01 -15.33 2.95
CA TYR A 49 -13.41 -14.21 3.66
C TYR A 49 -14.46 -13.25 4.18
N GLU A 50 -14.26 -12.75 5.37
CA GLU A 50 -14.89 -11.56 5.91
C GLU A 50 -14.04 -10.34 5.53
N TYR A 51 -14.70 -9.26 5.12
CA TYR A 51 -14.03 -8.03 4.73
C TYR A 51 -14.73 -6.83 5.37
N GLU A 52 -13.97 -6.06 6.12
CA GLU A 52 -14.45 -4.90 6.88
C GLU A 52 -13.65 -3.66 6.50
N ILE A 53 -14.33 -2.54 6.27
CA ILE A 53 -13.68 -1.23 6.16
C ILE A 53 -13.76 -0.58 7.53
N VAL A 54 -12.61 -0.29 8.12
CA VAL A 54 -12.47 0.41 9.39
C VAL A 54 -12.16 1.86 9.10
N GLU A 55 -13.16 2.72 9.24
CA GLU A 55 -12.98 4.15 9.08
C GLU A 55 -12.26 4.73 10.29
N THR A 56 -11.21 5.51 10.05
CA THR A 56 -10.53 6.31 11.07
C THR A 56 -10.78 7.81 10.80
N GLU A 57 -10.35 8.68 11.67
CA GLU A 57 -10.48 10.13 11.45
C GLU A 57 -9.66 10.65 10.25
N GLN A 58 -8.64 9.91 9.83
CA GLN A 58 -7.63 10.39 8.87
C GLN A 58 -7.54 9.54 7.60
N PHE A 59 -7.72 8.22 7.70
CA PHE A 59 -7.60 7.31 6.57
C PHE A 59 -8.39 6.02 6.82
N PRO A 60 -8.90 5.34 5.80
CA PRO A 60 -9.53 4.04 5.96
C PRO A 60 -8.54 2.90 6.05
N MET A 61 -8.92 1.86 6.79
CA MET A 61 -8.21 0.59 6.85
C MET A 61 -9.15 -0.52 6.37
N GLU A 62 -8.61 -1.50 5.67
CA GLU A 62 -9.34 -2.63 5.12
C GLU A 62 -8.87 -3.92 5.80
N TYR A 63 -9.77 -4.55 6.55
CA TYR A 63 -9.47 -5.74 7.34
C TYR A 63 -10.09 -6.98 6.70
N LEU A 64 -9.24 -7.89 6.26
CA LEU A 64 -9.59 -9.15 5.60
C LEU A 64 -9.29 -10.31 6.54
N ARG A 65 -10.29 -11.17 6.80
CA ARG A 65 -10.17 -12.35 7.67
C ARG A 65 -10.72 -13.57 6.95
N PRO A 66 -10.04 -14.73 6.97
CA PRO A 66 -10.63 -15.97 6.47
C PRO A 66 -11.75 -16.46 7.42
N GLU A 67 -12.88 -16.85 6.85
CA GLU A 67 -14.03 -17.36 7.62
C GLU A 67 -13.66 -18.63 8.40
N GLY A 68 -14.00 -18.66 9.67
CA GLY A 68 -13.84 -19.85 10.53
C GLY A 68 -12.39 -20.24 10.85
N ILE A 69 -11.42 -19.42 10.48
CA ILE A 69 -10.01 -19.63 10.78
C ILE A 69 -9.50 -18.47 11.64
N PHE A 70 -8.86 -18.78 12.75
CA PHE A 70 -8.15 -17.79 13.56
C PHE A 70 -6.77 -18.33 13.92
N THR A 71 -5.75 -17.72 13.34
CA THR A 71 -4.35 -18.15 13.55
C THR A 71 -3.64 -17.34 14.63
N GLY A 72 -4.26 -16.27 15.10
CA GLY A 72 -3.63 -15.27 15.98
C GLY A 72 -2.53 -14.45 15.28
N ARG A 73 -2.42 -14.53 13.96
CA ARG A 73 -1.41 -13.81 13.16
C ARG A 73 -2.08 -12.84 12.21
N VAL A 74 -1.44 -11.70 12.00
CA VAL A 74 -1.91 -10.68 11.08
C VAL A 74 -0.77 -10.10 10.26
N ILE A 75 -1.05 -9.78 9.00
CA ILE A 75 -0.14 -9.07 8.11
C ILE A 75 -0.61 -7.63 8.01
N LEU A 76 0.24 -6.68 8.40
CA LEU A 76 0.02 -5.27 8.16
C LEU A 76 0.56 -4.90 6.77
N GLN A 77 -0.34 -4.80 5.80
CA GLN A 77 0.02 -4.48 4.43
C GLN A 77 0.04 -2.96 4.20
N LEU A 78 1.20 -2.45 3.84
CA LEU A 78 1.40 -1.09 3.36
C LEU A 78 1.51 -1.12 1.84
N HIS A 79 0.59 -0.45 1.13
CA HIS A 79 0.57 -0.50 -0.32
C HIS A 79 1.75 0.26 -0.94
N GLY A 80 2.15 -0.11 -2.16
CA GLY A 80 3.17 0.60 -2.93
C GLY A 80 2.60 1.84 -3.62
N GLY A 81 3.48 2.61 -4.27
CA GLY A 81 3.10 3.80 -5.04
C GLY A 81 4.00 5.00 -4.79
N GLY A 82 5.16 4.79 -4.12
CA GLY A 82 6.16 5.83 -3.88
C GLY A 82 5.66 6.95 -2.98
N TYR A 83 4.72 6.66 -2.09
CA TYR A 83 4.05 7.63 -1.19
C TYR A 83 3.25 8.74 -1.92
N ILE A 84 2.92 8.51 -3.19
CA ILE A 84 2.14 9.44 -4.03
C ILE A 84 0.97 8.74 -4.73
N GLY A 85 1.00 7.42 -4.82
CA GLY A 85 -0.06 6.62 -5.44
C GLY A 85 -1.08 6.14 -4.42
N PRO A 86 -2.39 6.11 -4.78
CA PRO A 86 -3.46 5.64 -3.90
C PRO A 86 -3.48 4.11 -3.78
N MET A 87 -4.22 3.62 -2.80
CA MET A 87 -4.62 2.22 -2.70
C MET A 87 -5.37 1.78 -3.95
N LYS A 88 -5.11 0.53 -4.41
CA LYS A 88 -5.73 -0.06 -5.62
C LYS A 88 -6.17 -1.50 -5.38
N ASN A 89 -7.10 -1.99 -6.22
CA ASN A 89 -7.62 -3.37 -6.13
C ASN A 89 -6.54 -4.45 -6.23
N ILE A 90 -5.40 -4.14 -6.84
CA ILE A 90 -4.27 -5.10 -6.87
C ILE A 90 -3.76 -5.43 -5.45
N TYR A 91 -3.79 -4.46 -4.53
CA TYR A 91 -3.36 -4.67 -3.14
C TYR A 91 -4.37 -5.52 -2.36
N ARG A 92 -5.68 -5.39 -2.64
CA ARG A 92 -6.73 -6.26 -2.10
C ARG A 92 -6.56 -7.71 -2.56
N LYS A 93 -6.15 -7.91 -3.83
CA LYS A 93 -5.78 -9.24 -4.35
C LYS A 93 -4.53 -9.80 -3.66
N PHE A 94 -3.57 -8.92 -3.33
CA PHE A 94 -2.39 -9.33 -2.55
C PHE A 94 -2.77 -9.70 -1.12
N ALA A 95 -3.68 -8.97 -0.48
CA ALA A 95 -4.18 -9.31 0.85
C ALA A 95 -4.74 -10.74 0.91
N VAL A 96 -5.61 -11.10 -0.04
CA VAL A 96 -6.13 -12.48 -0.16
C VAL A 96 -5.01 -13.50 -0.36
N ARG A 97 -4.01 -13.16 -1.17
CA ARG A 97 -2.86 -14.04 -1.43
C ARG A 97 -1.97 -14.21 -0.19
N TYR A 98 -1.73 -13.12 0.54
CA TYR A 98 -0.95 -13.16 1.77
C TYR A 98 -1.63 -13.97 2.85
N SER A 99 -2.96 -13.81 3.03
CA SER A 99 -3.73 -14.65 3.94
C SER A 99 -3.59 -16.14 3.61
N LYS A 100 -3.68 -16.51 2.33
CA LYS A 100 -3.47 -17.91 1.90
C LYS A 100 -2.05 -18.40 2.20
N LEU A 101 -1.03 -17.59 1.91
CA LEU A 101 0.37 -17.97 2.10
C LEU A 101 0.77 -18.04 3.58
N SER A 102 0.09 -17.29 4.44
CA SER A 102 0.26 -17.34 5.89
C SER A 102 -0.61 -18.40 6.58
N PHE A 103 -1.18 -19.34 5.82
CA PHE A 103 -2.05 -20.40 6.32
C PHE A 103 -3.30 -19.89 7.03
N GLY A 104 -3.87 -18.81 6.55
CA GLY A 104 -5.11 -18.22 7.08
C GLY A 104 -4.87 -17.07 8.06
N GLY A 105 -3.73 -16.43 8.02
CA GLY A 105 -3.52 -15.19 8.78
C GLY A 105 -4.42 -14.06 8.27
N ASP A 106 -4.82 -13.20 9.19
CA ASP A 106 -5.57 -11.99 8.87
C ASP A 106 -4.70 -10.99 8.12
N VAL A 107 -5.31 -10.05 7.40
CA VAL A 107 -4.57 -8.98 6.71
C VAL A 107 -5.25 -7.65 6.94
N LEU A 108 -4.52 -6.70 7.50
CA LEU A 108 -4.91 -5.31 7.58
C LEU A 108 -4.17 -4.53 6.49
N THR A 109 -4.90 -3.99 5.54
CA THR A 109 -4.35 -3.08 4.52
C THR A 109 -4.78 -1.66 4.86
N ILE A 110 -3.87 -0.71 4.82
CA ILE A 110 -4.20 0.69 5.10
C ILE A 110 -4.08 1.54 3.83
N ASP A 111 -5.05 2.42 3.59
CA ASP A 111 -4.99 3.46 2.55
C ASP A 111 -4.41 4.74 3.17
N TYR A 112 -3.12 4.65 3.51
CA TYR A 112 -2.43 5.72 4.21
C TYR A 112 -2.35 7.01 3.39
N ARG A 113 -2.28 8.15 4.07
CA ARG A 113 -2.19 9.49 3.49
C ARG A 113 -0.91 9.65 2.66
N VAL A 114 -1.04 10.20 1.46
CA VAL A 114 0.05 10.29 0.49
C VAL A 114 0.36 11.74 0.11
N ALA A 115 1.59 11.97 -0.33
CA ALA A 115 2.03 13.26 -0.84
C ALA A 115 1.39 13.58 -2.21
N PRO A 116 1.33 14.87 -2.61
CA PRO A 116 1.80 16.08 -1.93
C PRO A 116 0.85 16.64 -0.88
N GLU A 117 -0.43 16.18 -0.76
CA GLU A 117 -1.37 16.72 0.24
C GLU A 117 -0.88 16.43 1.64
N TYR A 118 -0.35 15.22 1.84
CA TYR A 118 0.13 14.74 3.13
C TYR A 118 1.59 14.25 2.98
N PRO A 119 2.56 15.18 3.02
CA PRO A 119 3.98 14.82 2.92
C PRO A 119 4.44 14.04 4.16
N TYR A 120 5.68 13.54 4.12
CA TYR A 120 6.32 12.96 5.29
C TYR A 120 6.15 13.88 6.51
N PRO A 121 5.78 13.35 7.70
CA PRO A 121 5.76 11.92 8.07
C PRO A 121 4.36 11.25 8.02
N ALA A 122 3.34 11.83 7.38
CA ALA A 122 1.95 11.38 7.47
C ALA A 122 1.77 9.86 7.25
N ALA A 123 2.33 9.31 6.17
CA ALA A 123 2.24 7.88 5.90
C ALA A 123 2.88 7.00 7.00
N LEU A 124 3.95 7.48 7.64
CA LEU A 124 4.59 6.79 8.75
C LEU A 124 3.71 6.82 10.00
N GLU A 125 3.10 7.97 10.29
CA GLU A 125 2.18 8.12 11.42
C GLU A 125 0.96 7.20 11.27
N ASP A 126 0.41 7.11 10.06
CA ASP A 126 -0.70 6.21 9.72
C ASP A 126 -0.32 4.73 9.90
N ALA A 127 0.86 4.35 9.44
CA ALA A 127 1.36 2.98 9.63
C ALA A 127 1.56 2.63 11.11
N VAL A 128 2.11 3.56 11.91
CA VAL A 128 2.28 3.39 13.36
C VAL A 128 0.92 3.33 14.06
N TYR A 129 -0.05 4.14 13.63
CA TYR A 129 -1.41 4.09 14.14
C TYR A 129 -2.03 2.70 13.89
N ALA A 130 -1.98 2.20 12.68
CA ALA A 130 -2.52 0.89 12.31
C ALA A 130 -1.86 -0.26 13.09
N TYR A 131 -0.54 -0.21 13.29
CA TYR A 131 0.18 -1.18 14.12
C TYR A 131 -0.31 -1.16 15.58
N LYS A 132 -0.46 0.03 16.17
CA LYS A 132 -0.99 0.17 17.53
C LYS A 132 -2.44 -0.30 17.64
N TRP A 133 -3.26 0.00 16.63
CA TRP A 133 -4.64 -0.45 16.56
C TRP A 133 -4.76 -1.98 16.56
N LEU A 134 -3.88 -2.68 15.83
CA LEU A 134 -3.82 -4.15 15.87
C LEU A 134 -3.54 -4.69 17.27
N ILE A 135 -2.67 -4.04 18.03
CA ILE A 135 -2.33 -4.46 19.40
C ILE A 135 -3.44 -4.09 20.38
N GLN A 136 -3.97 -2.86 20.32
CA GLN A 136 -4.84 -2.30 21.34
C GLN A 136 -6.31 -2.70 21.14
N GLU A 137 -6.78 -2.73 19.88
CA GLU A 137 -8.20 -2.96 19.55
C GLU A 137 -8.48 -4.40 19.08
N LYS A 138 -7.48 -5.04 18.47
CA LYS A 138 -7.60 -6.41 17.96
C LYS A 138 -6.81 -7.43 18.80
N GLU A 139 -6.08 -6.96 19.80
CA GLU A 139 -5.38 -7.79 20.80
C GLU A 139 -4.34 -8.77 20.19
N TYR A 140 -3.74 -8.38 19.04
CA TYR A 140 -2.64 -9.16 18.49
C TYR A 140 -1.36 -8.97 19.29
N GLU A 141 -0.64 -10.07 19.53
CA GLU A 141 0.69 -9.98 20.09
C GLU A 141 1.67 -9.35 19.10
N PRO A 142 2.57 -8.46 19.53
CA PRO A 142 3.48 -7.73 18.64
C PRO A 142 4.33 -8.61 17.73
N ASP A 143 4.75 -9.79 18.19
CA ASP A 143 5.54 -10.78 17.44
C ASP A 143 4.70 -11.62 16.45
N HIS A 144 3.39 -11.48 16.48
CA HIS A 144 2.46 -12.08 15.53
C HIS A 144 2.02 -11.11 14.41
N ILE A 145 2.52 -9.87 14.42
CA ILE A 145 2.28 -8.87 13.37
C ILE A 145 3.46 -8.87 12.40
N ILE A 146 3.17 -9.11 11.11
CA ILE A 146 4.15 -9.20 10.03
C ILE A 146 4.01 -7.99 9.11
#